data_767f06a117e907562c772b546111aea8
#
_entry.id   767f06a117e907562c772b546111aea8
#
_cell.length_a   1.000
_cell.length_b   1.000
_cell.length_c   1.000
_cell.angle_alpha   90.00
_cell.angle_beta   90.00
_cell.angle_gamma   90.00
#
_symmetry.space_group_name_H-M   'P 1'
#
loop_
_entity.id
_entity.type
_entity.pdbx_description
1 polymer ?
#
loop_
_entity_poly.entity_id
_entity_poly.type
_entity_poly.pdbx_seq_one_letter_code
_entity_poly.pdbx_strand_id
1 'polypeptide(L)'
;MVRHIVMFKLKEFASPAEKQAKLDEIKTKLEALIDKIDVLRSIEVKFNCNPAETWDLILITELDSLVDVSTYANHPEHVAVAKGIIGPVKADRACVDYEL
;
A
#
# COMPACT_ATOMS: atom_id res chain seq x y z
N MET A 1 -16.44 -6.70 -9.25
CA MET A 1 -15.51 -6.24 -8.22
C MET A 1 -14.10 -6.24 -8.78
N VAL A 2 -13.31 -5.26 -8.42
CA VAL A 2 -11.94 -5.06 -8.89
C VAL A 2 -10.98 -5.28 -7.74
N ARG A 3 -9.87 -6.00 -7.98
CA ARG A 3 -8.76 -6.05 -7.04
C ARG A 3 -7.64 -5.15 -7.55
N HIS A 4 -7.23 -4.23 -6.68
CA HIS A 4 -6.16 -3.26 -6.92
C HIS A 4 -4.94 -3.69 -6.12
N ILE A 5 -3.88 -4.08 -6.82
CA ILE A 5 -2.64 -4.60 -6.21
C ILE A 5 -1.52 -3.61 -6.46
N VAL A 6 -0.85 -3.22 -5.38
CA VAL A 6 0.32 -2.32 -5.43
C VAL A 6 1.48 -2.98 -4.72
N MET A 7 2.67 -2.90 -5.31
CA MET A 7 3.91 -3.31 -4.67
C MET A 7 4.83 -2.10 -4.53
N PHE A 8 5.52 -2.02 -3.40
CA PHE A 8 6.50 -0.96 -3.17
C PHE A 8 7.88 -1.54 -2.89
N LYS A 9 8.88 -0.89 -3.48
CA LYS A 9 10.28 -1.02 -3.11
C LYS A 9 10.65 0.20 -2.28
N LEU A 10 11.23 -0.02 -1.11
CA LEU A 10 11.67 1.07 -0.23
C LEU A 10 13.16 1.36 -0.45
N LYS A 11 13.55 2.59 -0.13
CA LYS A 11 14.95 3.01 -0.10
C LYS A 11 15.69 2.24 0.99
N GLU A 12 17.02 2.29 0.96
CA GLU A 12 17.85 1.65 1.99
C GLU A 12 17.67 2.34 3.34
N PHE A 13 17.72 1.56 4.40
CA PHE A 13 17.67 2.00 5.78
C PHE A 13 19.02 1.75 6.47
N ALA A 14 19.31 2.50 7.52
CA ALA A 14 20.53 2.34 8.28
C ALA A 14 20.62 0.98 8.99
N SER A 15 19.47 0.36 9.31
CA SER A 15 19.41 -0.96 9.95
C SER A 15 18.16 -1.72 9.57
N PRO A 16 18.16 -3.07 9.68
CA PRO A 16 16.96 -3.88 9.49
C PRO A 16 15.83 -3.50 10.46
N ALA A 17 16.17 -3.10 11.68
CA ALA A 17 15.17 -2.68 12.67
C ALA A 17 14.44 -1.41 12.26
N GLU A 18 15.15 -0.42 11.70
CA GLU A 18 14.53 0.80 11.19
C GLU A 18 13.62 0.51 10.00
N LYS A 19 14.04 -0.38 9.10
CA LYS A 19 13.22 -0.80 7.96
C LYS A 19 11.93 -1.48 8.44
N GLN A 20 12.05 -2.42 9.40
CA GLN A 20 10.88 -3.12 9.91
C GLN A 20 9.90 -2.16 10.61
N ALA A 21 10.41 -1.20 11.36
CA ALA A 21 9.57 -0.19 12.01
C ALA A 21 8.78 0.63 10.97
N LYS A 22 9.41 1.00 9.85
CA LYS A 22 8.72 1.71 8.77
C LYS A 22 7.70 0.83 8.06
N LEU A 23 8.01 -0.43 7.80
CA LEU A 23 7.07 -1.39 7.22
C LEU A 23 5.83 -1.55 8.11
N ASP A 24 6.03 -1.66 9.42
CA ASP A 24 4.93 -1.79 10.38
C ASP A 24 4.06 -0.53 10.40
N GLU A 25 4.67 0.65 10.34
CA GLU A 25 3.94 1.91 10.26
C GLU A 25 3.09 1.98 8.98
N ILE A 26 3.67 1.63 7.83
CA ILE A 26 2.98 1.61 6.55
C ILE A 26 1.77 0.68 6.60
N LYS A 27 1.97 -0.55 7.11
CA LYS A 27 0.90 -1.54 7.24
C LYS A 27 -0.23 -1.00 8.13
N THR A 28 0.09 -0.48 9.30
CA THR A 28 -0.91 0.04 10.25
C THR A 28 -1.72 1.18 9.64
N LYS A 29 -1.04 2.13 8.99
CA LYS A 29 -1.70 3.30 8.41
C LYS A 29 -2.54 2.97 7.18
N LEU A 30 -2.08 2.06 6.33
CA LEU A 30 -2.84 1.63 5.17
C LEU A 30 -4.07 0.80 5.57
N GLU A 31 -3.89 -0.18 6.46
CA GLU A 31 -5.01 -1.02 6.87
C GLU A 31 -6.08 -0.24 7.64
N ALA A 32 -5.70 0.84 8.33
CA ALA A 32 -6.65 1.73 8.99
C ALA A 32 -7.60 2.46 8.02
N LEU A 33 -7.25 2.53 6.74
CA LEU A 33 -8.09 3.20 5.73
C LEU A 33 -9.44 2.51 5.52
N ILE A 34 -9.58 1.24 5.90
CA ILE A 34 -10.84 0.50 5.75
C ILE A 34 -12.00 1.20 6.49
N ASP A 35 -11.72 1.85 7.60
CA ASP A 35 -12.73 2.56 8.40
C ASP A 35 -12.88 4.03 8.00
N LYS A 36 -12.09 4.50 7.06
CA LYS A 36 -12.05 5.93 6.67
C LYS A 36 -12.52 6.21 5.25
N ILE A 37 -12.52 5.20 4.38
CA ILE A 37 -12.83 5.35 2.96
C ILE A 37 -13.95 4.39 2.59
N ASP A 38 -15.14 4.94 2.37
CA ASP A 38 -16.38 4.18 2.18
C ASP A 38 -16.35 3.22 0.99
N VAL A 39 -15.68 3.59 -0.10
CA VAL A 39 -15.61 2.76 -1.31
C VAL A 39 -14.67 1.57 -1.18
N LEU A 40 -13.81 1.55 -0.16
CA LEU A 40 -12.86 0.47 0.08
C LEU A 40 -13.57 -0.72 0.73
N ARG A 41 -13.55 -1.89 0.06
CA ARG A 41 -14.22 -3.11 0.53
C ARG A 41 -13.31 -3.97 1.37
N SER A 42 -12.03 -4.08 1.01
CA SER A 42 -11.03 -4.79 1.81
C SER A 42 -9.66 -4.18 1.57
N ILE A 43 -8.79 -4.34 2.53
CA ILE A 43 -7.40 -3.89 2.45
C ILE A 43 -6.53 -4.82 3.28
N GLU A 44 -5.40 -5.22 2.73
CA GLU A 44 -4.43 -6.08 3.40
C GLU A 44 -3.04 -5.71 2.93
N VAL A 45 -2.10 -5.63 3.86
CA VAL A 45 -0.68 -5.42 3.58
C VAL A 45 0.09 -6.66 4.03
N LYS A 46 0.93 -7.20 3.15
CA LYS A 46 1.85 -8.29 3.46
C LYS A 46 3.27 -7.87 3.13
N PHE A 47 4.22 -8.43 3.86
CA PHE A 47 5.64 -8.17 3.63
C PHE A 47 6.27 -9.30 2.82
N ASN A 48 7.21 -8.93 1.94
CA ASN A 48 8.00 -9.91 1.23
C ASN A 48 8.88 -10.68 2.21
N CYS A 49 8.83 -12.00 2.15
CA CYS A 49 9.67 -12.86 2.99
C CYS A 49 10.84 -13.50 2.20
N ASN A 50 10.96 -13.19 0.91
CA ASN A 50 12.00 -13.78 0.04
C ASN A 50 13.10 -12.75 -0.24
N PRO A 51 14.28 -12.88 0.38
CA PRO A 51 15.36 -11.89 0.20
C PRO A 51 15.93 -11.84 -1.23
N ALA A 52 15.63 -12.84 -2.07
CA ALA A 52 16.06 -12.85 -3.46
C ALA A 52 15.18 -11.97 -4.36
N GLU A 53 14.01 -11.51 -3.87
CA GLU A 53 13.07 -10.72 -4.65
C GLU A 53 13.20 -9.23 -4.36
N THR A 54 12.71 -8.41 -5.33
CA THR A 54 12.93 -6.97 -5.33
C THR A 54 12.00 -6.22 -4.38
N TRP A 55 10.71 -6.58 -4.37
CA TRP A 55 9.67 -5.80 -3.71
C TRP A 55 9.66 -6.03 -2.21
N ASP A 56 9.37 -4.98 -1.43
CA ASP A 56 9.39 -5.06 0.03
C ASP A 56 8.02 -5.37 0.62
N LEU A 57 6.96 -4.87 0.00
CA LEU A 57 5.60 -5.12 0.48
C LEU A 57 4.60 -5.11 -0.67
N ILE A 58 3.45 -5.73 -0.39
CA ILE A 58 2.30 -5.76 -1.28
C ILE A 58 1.08 -5.22 -0.56
N LEU A 59 0.33 -4.37 -1.24
CA LEU A 59 -0.95 -3.83 -0.80
C LEU A 59 -2.04 -4.44 -1.68
N ILE A 60 -2.99 -5.12 -1.05
CA ILE A 60 -4.10 -5.80 -1.73
C ILE A 60 -5.39 -5.12 -1.32
N THR A 61 -6.08 -4.49 -2.25
CA THR A 61 -7.36 -3.81 -2.01
C THR A 61 -8.44 -4.32 -2.94
N GLU A 62 -9.68 -4.29 -2.47
CA GLU A 62 -10.84 -4.62 -3.29
C GLU A 62 -11.84 -3.47 -3.28
N LEU A 63 -12.38 -3.15 -4.45
CA LEU A 63 -13.33 -2.06 -4.68
C LEU A 63 -14.37 -2.55 -5.70
N ASP A 64 -15.52 -1.89 -5.77
CA ASP A 64 -16.59 -2.33 -6.67
C ASP A 64 -16.26 -2.08 -8.14
N SER A 65 -15.47 -1.04 -8.45
CA SER A 65 -15.19 -0.61 -9.82
C SER A 65 -13.88 0.17 -9.93
N LEU A 66 -13.41 0.40 -11.16
CA LEU A 66 -12.25 1.26 -11.41
C LEU A 66 -12.52 2.71 -11.02
N VAL A 67 -13.77 3.18 -11.10
CA VAL A 67 -14.13 4.52 -10.62
C VAL A 67 -13.86 4.62 -9.11
N ASP A 68 -14.21 3.58 -8.37
CA ASP A 68 -13.96 3.54 -6.93
C ASP A 68 -12.47 3.45 -6.61
N VAL A 69 -11.67 2.80 -7.44
CA VAL A 69 -10.19 2.82 -7.30
C VAL A 69 -9.69 4.26 -7.38
N SER A 70 -10.18 5.04 -8.34
CA SER A 70 -9.81 6.45 -8.47
C SER A 70 -10.26 7.28 -7.26
N THR A 71 -11.48 7.06 -6.77
CA THR A 71 -12.01 7.72 -5.58
C THR A 71 -11.14 7.42 -4.36
N TYR A 72 -10.76 6.16 -4.17
CA TYR A 72 -9.87 5.72 -3.11
C TYR A 72 -8.49 6.39 -3.24
N ALA A 73 -7.88 6.32 -4.42
CA ALA A 73 -6.53 6.85 -4.65
C ALA A 73 -6.45 8.35 -4.38
N ASN A 74 -7.50 9.11 -4.71
CA ASN A 74 -7.57 10.56 -4.54
C ASN A 74 -8.16 11.00 -3.19
N HIS A 75 -8.60 10.06 -2.36
CA HIS A 75 -9.16 10.40 -1.05
C HIS A 75 -8.10 11.03 -0.16
N PRO A 76 -8.41 12.13 0.56
CA PRO A 76 -7.42 12.81 1.42
C PRO A 76 -6.71 11.89 2.42
N GLU A 77 -7.43 10.94 2.99
CA GLU A 77 -6.85 9.98 3.94
C GLU A 77 -5.82 9.06 3.27
N HIS A 78 -6.09 8.61 2.05
CA HIS A 78 -5.11 7.82 1.27
C HIS A 78 -3.92 8.67 0.88
N VAL A 79 -4.16 9.88 0.37
CA VAL A 79 -3.09 10.80 -0.06
C VAL A 79 -2.15 11.13 1.10
N ALA A 80 -2.67 11.32 2.31
CA ALA A 80 -1.86 11.59 3.49
C ALA A 80 -0.87 10.45 3.78
N VAL A 81 -1.30 9.19 3.65
CA VAL A 81 -0.42 8.02 3.83
C VAL A 81 0.56 7.90 2.67
N ALA A 82 0.06 7.98 1.44
CA ALA A 82 0.89 7.80 0.24
C ALA A 82 1.99 8.85 0.12
N LYS A 83 1.69 10.11 0.38
CA LYS A 83 2.67 11.20 0.26
C LYS A 83 3.47 11.43 1.55
N GLY A 84 2.83 11.30 2.71
CA GLY A 84 3.45 11.65 3.98
C GLY A 84 4.29 10.53 4.60
N ILE A 85 3.91 9.28 4.39
CA ILE A 85 4.55 8.12 5.03
C ILE A 85 5.33 7.28 4.02
N ILE A 86 4.71 6.92 2.90
CA ILE A 86 5.33 6.05 1.88
C ILE A 86 6.26 6.86 0.97
N GLY A 87 5.81 8.01 0.49
CA GLY A 87 6.55 8.83 -0.47
C GLY A 87 8.01 9.10 -0.08
N PRO A 88 8.31 9.51 1.18
CA PRO A 88 9.69 9.79 1.57
C PRO A 88 10.64 8.59 1.50
N VAL A 89 10.12 7.38 1.62
CA VAL A 89 10.93 6.15 1.65
C VAL A 89 10.75 5.25 0.42
N LYS A 90 9.87 5.64 -0.51
CA LYS A 90 9.59 4.86 -1.71
C LYS A 90 10.72 4.98 -2.73
N ALA A 91 11.26 3.84 -3.17
CA ALA A 91 12.22 3.77 -4.26
C ALA A 91 11.55 3.42 -5.59
N ASP A 92 10.54 2.55 -5.58
CA ASP A 92 9.82 2.13 -6.77
C ASP A 92 8.41 1.64 -6.42
N ARG A 93 7.54 1.60 -7.43
CA ARG A 93 6.15 1.19 -7.30
C ARG A 93 5.68 0.44 -8.54
N ALA A 94 4.92 -0.61 -8.34
CA ALA A 94 4.23 -1.32 -9.41
C ALA A 94 2.76 -1.50 -9.02
N CYS A 95 1.88 -1.53 -10.01
CA CYS A 95 0.44 -1.66 -9.78
C CYS A 95 -0.20 -2.47 -10.89
N VAL A 96 -1.21 -3.26 -10.52
CA VAL A 96 -2.09 -3.93 -11.46
C VAL A 96 -3.50 -3.96 -10.88
N ASP A 97 -4.48 -3.71 -11.75
CA ASP A 97 -5.91 -3.82 -11.42
C ASP A 97 -6.52 -4.93 -12.27
N TYR A 98 -7.29 -5.80 -11.65
CA TYR A 98 -7.99 -6.86 -12.39
C TYR A 98 -9.37 -7.13 -11.81
N GLU A 99 -10.24 -7.65 -12.65
CA GLU A 99 -11.59 -8.03 -12.24
C GLU A 99 -11.59 -9.42 -11.61
N LEU A 100 -12.35 -9.53 -10.54
CA LEU A 100 -12.55 -10.80 -9.84
C LEU A 100 -13.63 -11.66 -10.54
#